data_72dbe9ffee464672ad59ff00314463df
#
_entry.id   72dbe9ffee464672ad59ff00314463df
#
_cell.length_a   1.000
_cell.length_b   1.000
_cell.length_c   1.000
_cell.angle_alpha   90.00
_cell.angle_beta   90.00
_cell.angle_gamma   90.00
#
_symmetry.space_group_name_H-M   'P 1'
#
loop_
_entity.id
_entity.type
_entity.pdbx_description
1 polymer ?
#
loop_
_entity_poly.entity_id
_entity_poly.type
_entity_poly.pdbx_seq_one_letter_code
_entity_poly.pdbx_strand_id
1 'polypeptide(L)'
;QIAGGVGSIAIQLAKSGRDNNMLSHIVGDFSGMPDIMKRLALAQFFSWSALFIMWIYTTPVVAQYAFGSADPTSTAYNEGGNWVGILFAVYNGVAALAALFVLPKLAERIGKVKTHMVCLLAGSTGFAAFLFIRDPQILLLAEIGIGIAWASILAMPYAILASSLPQGKLGIYMGLFNIFIVVPQLLVATVMGTILKAWFPTEPIWTMAFAATVMALAALAMLRVKEAN
;
A
#
# COMPACT_ATOMS: atom_id res chain seq x y z
N GLN A 1 -15.33 18.04 -2.75
CA GLN A 1 -16.47 18.75 -2.11
C GLN A 1 -16.87 18.12 -0.76
N ILE A 2 -16.78 16.79 -0.59
CA ILE A 2 -17.14 16.11 0.68
C ILE A 2 -16.14 16.45 1.80
N ALA A 3 -14.84 16.50 1.53
CA ALA A 3 -13.82 16.87 2.52
C ALA A 3 -13.94 18.34 2.99
N GLY A 4 -14.34 19.25 2.10
CA GLY A 4 -14.62 20.66 2.44
C GLY A 4 -15.88 20.81 3.30
N GLY A 5 -16.90 19.96 3.07
CA GLY A 5 -18.14 19.99 3.86
C GLY A 5 -17.95 19.49 5.29
N VAL A 6 -17.19 18.42 5.48
CA VAL A 6 -16.89 17.88 6.83
C VAL A 6 -16.01 18.85 7.61
N GLY A 7 -15.03 19.49 6.96
CA GLY A 7 -14.19 20.53 7.57
C GLY A 7 -14.98 21.76 8.02
N SER A 8 -15.95 22.23 7.20
CA SER A 8 -16.78 23.37 7.54
C SER A 8 -17.78 23.07 8.67
N ILE A 9 -18.34 21.86 8.73
CA ILE A 9 -19.22 21.41 9.83
C ILE A 9 -18.43 21.33 11.14
N ALA A 10 -17.20 20.81 11.10
CA ALA A 10 -16.37 20.72 12.30
C ALA A 10 -15.95 22.09 12.84
N ILE A 11 -15.63 23.04 11.95
CA ILE A 11 -15.34 24.43 12.33
C ILE A 11 -16.59 25.12 12.92
N GLN A 12 -17.78 24.82 12.40
CA GLN A 12 -19.04 25.34 12.96
C GLN A 12 -19.37 24.70 14.32
N LEU A 13 -19.11 23.41 14.50
CA LEU A 13 -19.31 22.71 15.79
C LEU A 13 -18.32 23.21 16.86
N ALA A 14 -17.07 23.48 16.51
CA ALA A 14 -16.08 24.08 17.38
C ALA A 14 -16.49 25.51 17.81
N LYS A 15 -17.01 26.32 16.90
CA LYS A 15 -17.53 27.66 17.17
C LYS A 15 -18.81 27.69 18.03
N SER A 16 -19.55 26.56 18.08
CA SER A 16 -20.79 26.46 18.85
C SER A 16 -20.60 26.06 20.32
N GLY A 17 -19.37 25.99 20.83
CA GLY A 17 -19.07 25.68 22.25
C GLY A 17 -19.37 24.23 22.64
N ARG A 18 -19.58 23.33 21.67
CA ARG A 18 -19.73 21.89 21.89
C ARG A 18 -18.39 21.15 21.71
N ASP A 19 -17.35 21.68 22.36
CA ASP A 19 -15.95 21.25 22.24
C ASP A 19 -15.68 19.80 22.74
N ASN A 20 -16.67 19.17 23.36
CA ASN A 20 -16.54 17.79 23.86
C ASN A 20 -17.10 16.72 22.94
N ASN A 21 -17.27 17.00 21.65
CA ASN A 21 -17.75 16.00 20.69
C ASN A 21 -16.57 15.27 20.06
N MET A 22 -16.56 13.95 20.15
CA MET A 22 -15.52 13.07 19.58
C MET A 22 -15.19 13.42 18.11
N LEU A 23 -16.20 13.80 17.31
CA LEU A 23 -16.03 14.19 15.91
C LEU A 23 -15.23 15.50 15.76
N SER A 24 -15.45 16.49 16.63
CA SER A 24 -14.68 17.75 16.58
C SER A 24 -13.22 17.54 16.95
N HIS A 25 -12.93 16.64 17.89
CA HIS A 25 -11.56 16.25 18.23
C HIS A 25 -10.88 15.51 17.08
N ILE A 26 -11.54 14.51 16.46
CA ILE A 26 -10.98 13.76 15.33
C ILE A 26 -10.67 14.69 14.15
N VAL A 27 -11.57 15.61 13.80
CA VAL A 27 -11.36 16.55 12.69
C VAL A 27 -10.31 17.60 13.05
N GLY A 28 -10.26 18.05 14.31
CA GLY A 28 -9.20 18.92 14.82
C GLY A 28 -7.83 18.26 14.73
N ASP A 29 -7.70 17.02 15.16
CA ASP A 29 -6.46 16.26 15.09
C ASP A 29 -6.06 15.94 13.64
N PHE A 30 -7.03 15.67 12.76
CA PHE A 30 -6.76 15.47 11.33
C PHE A 30 -6.26 16.75 10.66
N SER A 31 -6.85 17.90 10.95
CA SER A 31 -6.40 19.20 10.44
C SER A 31 -5.06 19.64 11.03
N GLY A 32 -4.77 19.27 12.27
CA GLY A 32 -3.53 19.52 13.00
C GLY A 32 -2.40 18.51 12.75
N MET A 33 -2.59 17.57 11.82
CA MET A 33 -1.59 16.56 11.46
C MET A 33 -0.26 17.20 11.06
N PRO A 34 0.90 16.75 11.63
CA PRO A 34 2.22 17.24 11.25
C PRO A 34 2.50 17.04 9.75
N ASP A 35 3.27 17.97 9.15
CA ASP A 35 3.57 17.91 7.71
C ASP A 35 4.26 16.63 7.27
N ILE A 36 5.15 16.08 8.10
CA ILE A 36 5.79 14.78 7.80
C ILE A 36 4.77 13.67 7.66
N MET A 37 3.75 13.66 8.50
CA MET A 37 2.68 12.69 8.48
C MET A 37 1.80 12.83 7.23
N LYS A 38 1.47 14.07 6.82
CA LYS A 38 0.71 14.34 5.57
C LYS A 38 1.47 13.87 4.33
N ARG A 39 2.78 14.10 4.30
CA ARG A 39 3.64 13.69 3.17
C ARG A 39 3.79 12.17 3.11
N LEU A 40 3.98 11.54 4.26
CA LEU A 40 4.09 10.10 4.38
C LEU A 40 2.75 9.39 4.09
N ALA A 41 1.63 10.02 4.45
CA ALA A 41 0.28 9.53 4.19
C ALA A 41 0.02 9.31 2.69
N LEU A 42 0.56 10.15 1.81
CA LEU A 42 0.43 9.98 0.37
C LEU A 42 1.16 8.72 -0.13
N ALA A 43 2.37 8.46 0.37
CA ALA A 43 3.11 7.23 0.07
C ALA A 43 2.35 6.00 0.61
N GLN A 44 1.79 6.10 1.80
CA GLN A 44 0.98 5.06 2.42
C GLN A 44 -0.28 4.75 1.58
N PHE A 45 -1.00 5.77 1.15
CA PHE A 45 -2.18 5.62 0.29
C PHE A 45 -1.87 4.82 -0.99
N PHE A 46 -0.81 5.19 -1.70
CA PHE A 46 -0.45 4.52 -2.94
C PHE A 46 0.10 3.11 -2.72
N SER A 47 0.97 2.89 -1.72
CA SER A 47 1.55 1.57 -1.45
C SER A 47 0.49 0.56 -1.01
N TRP A 48 -0.44 0.95 -0.16
CA TRP A 48 -1.55 0.09 0.24
C TRP A 48 -2.54 -0.16 -0.89
N SER A 49 -2.77 0.81 -1.79
CA SER A 49 -3.55 0.56 -3.01
C SER A 49 -2.96 -0.56 -3.85
N ALA A 50 -1.65 -0.58 -4.04
CA ALA A 50 -0.97 -1.66 -4.77
C ALA A 50 -1.16 -3.03 -4.10
N LEU A 51 -1.05 -3.09 -2.78
CA LEU A 51 -1.23 -4.33 -2.02
C LEU A 51 -2.66 -4.85 -2.09
N PHE A 52 -3.67 -3.99 -1.98
CA PHE A 52 -5.06 -4.40 -2.12
C PHE A 52 -5.38 -4.88 -3.53
N ILE A 53 -4.82 -4.24 -4.57
CA ILE A 53 -4.89 -4.75 -5.94
C ILE A 53 -4.30 -6.16 -6.01
N MET A 54 -3.12 -6.39 -5.44
CA MET A 54 -2.47 -7.70 -5.39
C MET A 54 -3.38 -8.74 -4.75
N TRP A 55 -3.88 -8.49 -3.55
CA TRP A 55 -4.68 -9.48 -2.83
C TRP A 55 -5.99 -9.86 -3.52
N ILE A 56 -6.59 -8.93 -4.27
CA ILE A 56 -7.86 -9.17 -4.97
C ILE A 56 -7.63 -9.81 -6.34
N TYR A 57 -6.61 -9.36 -7.08
CA TYR A 57 -6.49 -9.66 -8.51
C TYR A 57 -5.36 -10.63 -8.89
N THR A 58 -4.47 -11.03 -7.98
CA THR A 58 -3.39 -11.96 -8.32
C THR A 58 -3.94 -13.32 -8.75
N THR A 59 -4.99 -13.83 -8.11
CA THR A 59 -5.58 -15.13 -8.49
C THR A 59 -6.08 -15.14 -9.94
N PRO A 60 -6.97 -14.25 -10.40
CA PRO A 60 -7.39 -14.26 -11.80
C PRO A 60 -6.25 -13.98 -12.78
N VAL A 61 -5.26 -13.19 -12.41
CA VAL A 61 -4.08 -12.94 -13.24
C VAL A 61 -3.26 -14.21 -13.41
N VAL A 62 -2.87 -14.87 -12.33
CA VAL A 62 -2.05 -16.10 -12.39
C VAL A 62 -2.80 -17.22 -13.06
N ALA A 63 -4.08 -17.44 -12.72
CA ALA A 63 -4.89 -18.49 -13.33
C ALA A 63 -5.01 -18.30 -14.85
N GLN A 64 -5.27 -17.09 -15.31
CA GLN A 64 -5.45 -16.84 -16.74
C GLN A 64 -4.12 -16.86 -17.51
N TYR A 65 -3.08 -16.22 -17.01
CA TYR A 65 -1.86 -15.96 -17.78
C TYR A 65 -0.74 -16.98 -17.55
N ALA A 66 -0.72 -17.68 -16.42
CA ALA A 66 0.26 -18.72 -16.13
C ALA A 66 -0.31 -20.14 -16.22
N PHE A 67 -1.61 -20.33 -15.96
CA PHE A 67 -2.29 -21.61 -16.00
C PHE A 67 -3.31 -21.75 -17.15
N GLY A 68 -3.54 -20.68 -17.90
CA GLY A 68 -4.29 -20.71 -19.16
C GLY A 68 -5.82 -20.78 -19.01
N SER A 69 -6.40 -20.47 -17.85
CA SER A 69 -7.85 -20.48 -17.66
C SER A 69 -8.38 -19.24 -16.94
N ALA A 70 -9.41 -18.65 -17.52
CA ALA A 70 -10.20 -17.58 -16.90
C ALA A 70 -11.49 -18.11 -16.23
N ASP A 71 -11.80 -19.40 -16.38
CA ASP A 71 -12.99 -20.03 -15.81
C ASP A 71 -12.76 -20.46 -14.36
N PRO A 72 -13.41 -19.83 -13.36
CA PRO A 72 -13.23 -20.16 -11.95
C PRO A 72 -13.63 -21.60 -11.58
N THR A 73 -14.39 -22.29 -12.43
CA THR A 73 -14.81 -23.67 -12.20
C THR A 73 -13.81 -24.72 -12.75
N SER A 74 -12.84 -24.28 -13.56
CA SER A 74 -11.86 -25.18 -14.17
C SER A 74 -10.77 -25.63 -13.19
N THR A 75 -10.24 -26.83 -13.43
CA THR A 75 -9.09 -27.37 -12.68
C THR A 75 -7.86 -26.46 -12.81
N ALA A 76 -7.57 -25.94 -14.02
CA ALA A 76 -6.45 -25.06 -14.26
C ALA A 76 -6.54 -23.74 -13.47
N TYR A 77 -7.75 -23.16 -13.33
CA TYR A 77 -7.96 -21.98 -12.49
C TYR A 77 -7.67 -22.27 -11.01
N ASN A 78 -8.14 -23.44 -10.52
CA ASN A 78 -7.91 -23.86 -9.14
C ASN A 78 -6.43 -24.12 -8.86
N GLU A 79 -5.70 -24.72 -9.82
CA GLU A 79 -4.25 -24.89 -9.73
C GLU A 79 -3.53 -23.53 -9.67
N GLY A 80 -3.95 -22.56 -10.50
CA GLY A 80 -3.47 -21.18 -10.43
C GLY A 80 -3.71 -20.54 -9.07
N GLY A 81 -4.91 -20.72 -8.50
CA GLY A 81 -5.24 -20.25 -7.16
C GLY A 81 -4.35 -20.88 -6.07
N ASN A 82 -4.08 -22.18 -6.15
CA ASN A 82 -3.15 -22.86 -5.25
C ASN A 82 -1.73 -22.30 -5.37
N TRP A 83 -1.29 -22.02 -6.61
CA TRP A 83 0.02 -21.42 -6.85
C TRP A 83 0.13 -20.00 -6.27
N VAL A 84 -0.94 -19.21 -6.31
CA VAL A 84 -0.98 -17.90 -5.64
C VAL A 84 -0.74 -18.03 -4.13
N GLY A 85 -1.23 -19.08 -3.49
CA GLY A 85 -0.90 -19.39 -2.11
C GLY A 85 0.61 -19.55 -1.88
N ILE A 86 1.32 -20.20 -2.82
CA ILE A 86 2.78 -20.34 -2.78
C ILE A 86 3.47 -18.97 -2.99
N LEU A 87 3.03 -18.19 -3.99
CA LEU A 87 3.53 -16.84 -4.22
C LEU A 87 3.40 -15.99 -2.95
N PHE A 88 2.24 -16.03 -2.31
CA PHE A 88 1.99 -15.27 -1.09
C PHE A 88 2.81 -15.76 0.12
N ALA A 89 3.08 -17.04 0.21
CA ALA A 89 4.01 -17.58 1.21
C ALA A 89 5.44 -17.06 0.97
N VAL A 90 5.87 -16.99 -0.30
CA VAL A 90 7.21 -16.52 -0.66
C VAL A 90 7.39 -15.04 -0.33
N TYR A 91 6.47 -14.14 -0.74
CA TYR A 91 6.65 -12.73 -0.42
C TYR A 91 6.61 -12.47 1.10
N ASN A 92 5.80 -13.20 1.87
CA ASN A 92 5.81 -13.10 3.33
C ASN A 92 7.11 -13.62 3.94
N GLY A 93 7.65 -14.73 3.43
CA GLY A 93 8.96 -15.25 3.85
C GLY A 93 10.09 -14.29 3.55
N VAL A 94 10.10 -13.72 2.33
CA VAL A 94 11.06 -12.68 1.94
C VAL A 94 10.92 -11.44 2.82
N ALA A 95 9.69 -11.03 3.14
CA ALA A 95 9.44 -9.88 4.01
C ALA A 95 10.03 -10.11 5.42
N ALA A 96 9.85 -11.30 5.99
CA ALA A 96 10.41 -11.65 7.29
C ALA A 96 11.95 -11.55 7.27
N LEU A 97 12.60 -12.12 6.25
CA LEU A 97 14.05 -12.06 6.09
C LEU A 97 14.54 -10.63 5.83
N ALA A 98 13.83 -9.87 5.00
CA ALA A 98 14.16 -8.48 4.72
C ALA A 98 14.04 -7.60 5.97
N ALA A 99 13.00 -7.79 6.78
CA ALA A 99 12.81 -7.06 8.03
C ALA A 99 13.96 -7.28 9.02
N LEU A 100 14.49 -8.51 9.09
CA LEU A 100 15.56 -8.87 10.01
C LEU A 100 16.95 -8.46 9.51
N PHE A 101 17.23 -8.65 8.22
CA PHE A 101 18.59 -8.60 7.70
C PHE A 101 18.86 -7.45 6.72
N VAL A 102 17.84 -6.97 6.00
CA VAL A 102 17.98 -5.96 4.95
C VAL A 102 17.64 -4.57 5.46
N LEU A 103 16.45 -4.39 6.03
CA LEU A 103 15.95 -3.07 6.43
C LEU A 103 16.83 -2.37 7.47
N PRO A 104 17.30 -3.03 8.56
CA PRO A 104 18.14 -2.35 9.53
C PRO A 104 19.46 -1.83 8.92
N LYS A 105 20.15 -2.69 8.19
CA LYS A 105 21.41 -2.34 7.55
C LYS A 105 21.26 -1.24 6.50
N LEU A 106 20.17 -1.28 5.74
CA LEU A 106 19.91 -0.28 4.71
C LEU A 106 19.52 1.06 5.35
N ALA A 107 18.70 1.04 6.40
CA ALA A 107 18.31 2.25 7.13
C ALA A 107 19.50 2.93 7.83
N GLU A 108 20.45 2.16 8.37
CA GLU A 108 21.71 2.69 8.92
C GLU A 108 22.58 3.36 7.86
N ARG A 109 22.60 2.83 6.63
CA ARG A 109 23.48 3.33 5.56
C ARG A 109 22.92 4.54 4.82
N ILE A 110 21.64 4.54 4.50
CA ILE A 110 21.01 5.55 3.61
C ILE A 110 19.86 6.31 4.26
N GLY A 111 19.51 6.01 5.52
CA GLY A 111 18.38 6.59 6.23
C GLY A 111 17.05 5.88 5.95
N LYS A 112 16.08 6.06 6.84
CA LYS A 112 14.76 5.37 6.79
C LYS A 112 13.94 5.75 5.56
N VAL A 113 13.92 7.05 5.19
CA VAL A 113 13.15 7.57 4.05
C VAL A 113 13.66 6.98 2.73
N LYS A 114 14.97 7.00 2.49
CA LYS A 114 15.54 6.43 1.27
C LYS A 114 15.41 4.91 1.24
N THR A 115 15.51 4.25 2.38
CA THR A 115 15.28 2.80 2.50
C THR A 115 13.87 2.46 2.06
N HIS A 116 12.87 3.18 2.57
CA HIS A 116 11.48 2.94 2.18
C HIS A 116 11.28 3.17 0.69
N MET A 117 11.80 4.26 0.15
CA MET A 117 11.72 4.56 -1.29
C MET A 117 12.30 3.44 -2.16
N VAL A 118 13.49 2.95 -1.85
CA VAL A 118 14.15 1.86 -2.60
C VAL A 118 13.36 0.56 -2.51
N CYS A 119 12.84 0.22 -1.33
CA CYS A 119 12.01 -0.96 -1.14
C CYS A 119 10.70 -0.87 -1.93
N LEU A 120 10.04 0.30 -1.99
CA LEU A 120 8.84 0.51 -2.79
C LEU A 120 9.14 0.36 -4.29
N LEU A 121 10.28 0.85 -4.78
CA LEU A 121 10.71 0.63 -6.16
C LEU A 121 10.93 -0.86 -6.46
N ALA A 122 11.51 -1.62 -5.52
CA ALA A 122 11.63 -3.06 -5.66
C ALA A 122 10.25 -3.74 -5.78
N GLY A 123 9.26 -3.29 -4.99
CA GLY A 123 7.88 -3.77 -5.10
C GLY A 123 7.24 -3.42 -6.44
N SER A 124 7.45 -2.20 -6.93
CA SER A 124 6.96 -1.78 -8.25
C SER A 124 7.51 -2.66 -9.37
N THR A 125 8.81 -2.98 -9.35
CA THR A 125 9.41 -3.90 -10.33
C THR A 125 8.86 -5.31 -10.20
N GLY A 126 8.57 -5.78 -8.98
CA GLY A 126 7.91 -7.06 -8.75
C GLY A 126 6.52 -7.12 -9.40
N PHE A 127 5.68 -6.11 -9.21
CA PHE A 127 4.37 -6.05 -9.88
C PHE A 127 4.51 -5.92 -11.40
N ALA A 128 5.44 -5.13 -11.90
CA ALA A 128 5.70 -4.99 -13.33
C ALA A 128 6.14 -6.31 -13.97
N ALA A 129 6.85 -7.17 -13.24
CA ALA A 129 7.31 -8.46 -13.73
C ALA A 129 6.14 -9.39 -14.13
N PHE A 130 4.98 -9.29 -13.48
CA PHE A 130 3.77 -10.04 -13.87
C PHE A 130 3.31 -9.74 -15.30
N LEU A 131 3.62 -8.57 -15.84
CA LEU A 131 3.25 -8.21 -17.22
C LEU A 131 3.99 -9.03 -18.27
N PHE A 132 5.17 -9.55 -17.93
CA PHE A 132 6.08 -10.21 -18.86
C PHE A 132 6.28 -11.69 -18.56
N ILE A 133 6.22 -12.11 -17.30
CA ILE A 133 6.48 -13.49 -16.86
C ILE A 133 5.18 -14.29 -16.94
N ARG A 134 5.25 -15.44 -17.64
CA ARG A 134 4.14 -16.39 -17.79
C ARG A 134 4.43 -17.73 -17.10
N ASP A 135 5.69 -18.03 -16.84
CA ASP A 135 6.10 -19.24 -16.12
C ASP A 135 5.80 -19.08 -14.62
N PRO A 136 4.99 -19.98 -14.02
CA PRO A 136 4.63 -19.89 -12.60
C PRO A 136 5.85 -19.92 -11.67
N GLN A 137 6.89 -20.70 -12.01
CA GLN A 137 8.08 -20.81 -11.16
C GLN A 137 8.93 -19.53 -11.22
N ILE A 138 9.03 -18.90 -12.39
CA ILE A 138 9.77 -17.65 -12.56
C ILE A 138 9.03 -16.49 -11.86
N LEU A 139 7.71 -16.55 -11.73
CA LEU A 139 6.94 -15.56 -10.94
C LEU A 139 7.38 -15.47 -9.46
N LEU A 140 8.00 -16.52 -8.92
CA LEU A 140 8.58 -16.48 -7.57
C LEU A 140 9.63 -15.36 -7.42
N LEU A 141 10.33 -15.00 -8.49
CA LEU A 141 11.31 -13.91 -8.48
C LEU A 141 10.63 -12.53 -8.33
N ALA A 142 9.43 -12.36 -8.85
CA ALA A 142 8.64 -11.14 -8.69
C ALA A 142 8.29 -10.91 -7.21
N GLU A 143 8.05 -11.99 -6.47
CA GLU A 143 7.68 -11.95 -5.04
C GLU A 143 8.83 -11.48 -4.14
N ILE A 144 10.09 -11.55 -4.61
CA ILE A 144 11.23 -11.01 -3.87
C ILE A 144 11.10 -9.50 -3.74
N GLY A 145 10.84 -8.79 -4.83
CA GLY A 145 10.64 -7.34 -4.81
C GLY A 145 9.42 -6.93 -3.99
N ILE A 146 8.32 -7.66 -4.15
CA ILE A 146 7.07 -7.42 -3.41
C ILE A 146 7.28 -7.67 -1.91
N GLY A 147 7.98 -8.73 -1.54
CA GLY A 147 8.29 -9.05 -0.14
C GLY A 147 9.16 -8.00 0.54
N ILE A 148 10.17 -7.47 -0.16
CA ILE A 148 11.01 -6.37 0.33
C ILE A 148 10.16 -5.10 0.55
N ALA A 149 9.28 -4.76 -0.39
CA ALA A 149 8.34 -3.64 -0.23
C ALA A 149 7.40 -3.86 0.94
N TRP A 150 6.83 -5.06 1.08
CA TRP A 150 5.94 -5.42 2.18
C TRP A 150 6.59 -5.24 3.55
N ALA A 151 7.81 -5.75 3.74
CA ALA A 151 8.57 -5.54 4.97
C ALA A 151 8.73 -4.04 5.29
N SER A 152 9.06 -3.25 4.28
CA SER A 152 9.26 -1.81 4.43
C SER A 152 7.97 -1.05 4.72
N ILE A 153 6.86 -1.41 4.09
CA ILE A 153 5.53 -0.81 4.32
C ILE A 153 5.06 -1.03 5.77
N LEU A 154 5.35 -2.19 6.34
CA LEU A 154 5.01 -2.50 7.73
C LEU A 154 5.91 -1.80 8.76
N ALA A 155 7.15 -1.48 8.41
CA ALA A 155 8.14 -1.00 9.38
C ALA A 155 8.50 0.48 9.21
N MET A 156 8.88 0.92 8.01
CA MET A 156 9.52 2.22 7.81
C MET A 156 8.61 3.42 8.06
N PRO A 157 7.34 3.47 7.59
CA PRO A 157 6.46 4.59 7.87
C PRO A 157 6.28 4.84 9.37
N TYR A 158 6.10 3.78 10.13
CA TYR A 158 5.91 3.87 11.59
C TYR A 158 7.21 4.25 12.31
N ALA A 159 8.36 3.75 11.85
CA ALA A 159 9.67 4.14 12.38
C ALA A 159 9.98 5.63 12.11
N ILE A 160 9.61 6.16 10.94
CA ILE A 160 9.75 7.57 10.60
C ILE A 160 8.84 8.43 11.48
N LEU A 161 7.58 8.03 11.64
CA LEU A 161 6.62 8.75 12.47
C LEU A 161 7.01 8.74 13.95
N ALA A 162 7.41 7.59 14.49
CA ALA A 162 7.80 7.44 15.89
C ALA A 162 8.97 8.36 16.28
N SER A 163 9.90 8.62 15.36
CA SER A 163 11.03 9.53 15.58
C SER A 163 10.69 11.01 15.38
N SER A 164 9.52 11.34 14.80
CA SER A 164 9.17 12.70 14.38
C SER A 164 7.95 13.28 15.10
N LEU A 165 7.19 12.45 15.83
CA LEU A 165 5.95 12.85 16.49
C LEU A 165 6.15 13.07 17.99
N PRO A 166 5.37 14.02 18.61
CA PRO A 166 5.34 14.17 20.06
C PRO A 166 4.87 12.90 20.75
N GLN A 167 5.62 12.41 21.75
CA GLN A 167 5.33 11.14 22.43
C GLN A 167 3.93 11.10 23.08
N GLY A 168 3.44 12.21 23.62
CA GLY A 168 2.13 12.30 24.25
C GLY A 168 0.93 12.13 23.30
N LYS A 169 1.13 12.30 21.97
CA LYS A 169 0.08 12.19 20.94
C LYS A 169 0.31 11.04 19.96
N LEU A 170 1.33 10.23 20.19
CA LEU A 170 1.76 9.19 19.24
C LEU A 170 0.62 8.22 18.90
N GLY A 171 -0.15 7.75 19.89
CA GLY A 171 -1.26 6.82 19.68
C GLY A 171 -2.36 7.40 18.79
N ILE A 172 -2.74 8.66 18.99
CA ILE A 172 -3.76 9.34 18.18
C ILE A 172 -3.29 9.50 16.75
N TYR A 173 -2.06 9.94 16.54
CA TYR A 173 -1.52 10.11 15.19
C TYR A 173 -1.32 8.79 14.45
N MET A 174 -0.91 7.72 15.14
CA MET A 174 -0.83 6.38 14.56
C MET A 174 -2.22 5.86 14.16
N GLY A 175 -3.24 6.12 14.97
CA GLY A 175 -4.63 5.80 14.63
C GLY A 175 -5.13 6.54 13.40
N LEU A 176 -4.89 7.85 13.31
CA LEU A 176 -5.23 8.67 12.14
C LEU A 176 -4.47 8.22 10.88
N PHE A 177 -3.22 7.81 11.04
CA PHE A 177 -2.42 7.33 9.93
C PHE A 177 -2.98 6.06 9.30
N ASN A 178 -3.61 5.20 10.09
CA ASN A 178 -4.25 3.97 9.60
C ASN A 178 -5.46 4.24 8.68
N ILE A 179 -6.05 5.45 8.70
CA ILE A 179 -7.09 5.84 7.74
C ILE A 179 -6.56 5.71 6.30
N PHE A 180 -5.27 5.99 6.08
CA PHE A 180 -4.61 5.86 4.78
C PHE A 180 -4.34 4.41 4.35
N ILE A 181 -4.72 3.44 5.18
CA ILE A 181 -4.81 2.01 4.83
C ILE A 181 -6.25 1.67 4.41
N VAL A 182 -7.22 2.13 5.18
CA VAL A 182 -8.65 1.80 4.97
C VAL A 182 -9.21 2.45 3.71
N VAL A 183 -8.86 3.72 3.46
CA VAL A 183 -9.35 4.44 2.27
C VAL A 183 -8.92 3.78 0.95
N PRO A 184 -7.65 3.42 0.74
CA PRO A 184 -7.23 2.65 -0.43
C PRO A 184 -7.96 1.33 -0.59
N GLN A 185 -8.20 0.61 0.50
CA GLN A 185 -8.95 -0.65 0.49
C GLN A 185 -10.34 -0.47 -0.10
N LEU A 186 -11.08 0.52 0.38
CA LEU A 186 -12.43 0.82 -0.11
C LEU A 186 -12.42 1.24 -1.58
N LEU A 187 -11.45 2.08 -1.99
CA LEU A 187 -11.32 2.52 -3.37
C LEU A 187 -10.99 1.37 -4.32
N VAL A 188 -10.03 0.52 -3.97
CA VAL A 188 -9.66 -0.63 -4.81
C VAL A 188 -10.83 -1.61 -4.91
N ALA A 189 -11.50 -1.91 -3.80
CA ALA A 189 -12.62 -2.84 -3.78
C ALA A 189 -13.82 -2.36 -4.63
N THR A 190 -14.03 -1.05 -4.77
CA THR A 190 -15.18 -0.47 -5.47
C THR A 190 -14.84 0.04 -6.88
N VAL A 191 -13.73 0.75 -7.03
CA VAL A 191 -13.38 1.48 -8.27
C VAL A 191 -12.63 0.60 -9.26
N MET A 192 -11.69 -0.24 -8.80
CA MET A 192 -10.86 -1.06 -9.69
C MET A 192 -11.70 -2.03 -10.53
N GLY A 193 -12.70 -2.68 -9.93
CA GLY A 193 -13.61 -3.56 -10.67
C GLY A 193 -14.40 -2.85 -11.76
N THR A 194 -14.77 -1.59 -11.52
CA THR A 194 -15.46 -0.75 -12.52
C THR A 194 -14.52 -0.38 -13.67
N ILE A 195 -13.28 -0.02 -13.37
CA ILE A 195 -12.26 0.30 -14.38
C ILE A 195 -11.98 -0.92 -15.26
N LEU A 196 -11.80 -2.09 -14.66
CA LEU A 196 -11.58 -3.32 -15.42
C LEU A 196 -12.75 -3.64 -16.36
N LYS A 197 -13.98 -3.61 -15.85
CA LYS A 197 -15.18 -3.89 -16.67
C LYS A 197 -15.34 -2.90 -17.82
N ALA A 198 -15.00 -1.63 -17.61
CA ALA A 198 -15.18 -0.60 -18.62
C ALA A 198 -14.09 -0.63 -19.71
N TRP A 199 -12.84 -0.89 -19.34
CA TRP A 199 -11.69 -0.71 -20.24
C TRP A 199 -10.95 -2.00 -20.57
N PHE A 200 -10.94 -2.99 -19.66
CA PHE A 200 -10.17 -4.22 -19.79
C PHE A 200 -10.97 -5.47 -19.35
N PRO A 201 -12.17 -5.71 -19.92
CA PRO A 201 -13.12 -6.69 -19.36
C PRO A 201 -12.62 -8.13 -19.33
N THR A 202 -11.64 -8.48 -20.17
CA THR A 202 -11.08 -9.84 -20.29
C THR A 202 -9.59 -9.91 -19.93
N GLU A 203 -8.99 -8.81 -19.50
CA GLU A 203 -7.54 -8.69 -19.32
C GLU A 203 -7.17 -8.23 -17.90
N PRO A 204 -7.35 -9.08 -16.86
CA PRO A 204 -7.03 -8.73 -15.49
C PRO A 204 -5.55 -8.40 -15.27
N ILE A 205 -4.66 -8.73 -16.21
CA ILE A 205 -3.23 -8.42 -16.13
C ILE A 205 -2.95 -6.93 -15.94
N TRP A 206 -3.81 -6.05 -16.46
CA TRP A 206 -3.67 -4.60 -16.31
C TRP A 206 -3.77 -4.13 -14.85
N THR A 207 -4.38 -4.93 -13.97
CA THR A 207 -4.35 -4.63 -12.52
C THR A 207 -2.92 -4.64 -11.98
N MET A 208 -2.05 -5.50 -12.50
CA MET A 208 -0.63 -5.52 -12.11
C MET A 208 0.11 -4.29 -12.63
N ALA A 209 -0.24 -3.78 -13.80
CA ALA A 209 0.27 -2.50 -14.29
C ALA A 209 -0.16 -1.32 -13.38
N PHE A 210 -1.41 -1.30 -12.95
CA PHE A 210 -1.90 -0.33 -11.96
C PHE A 210 -1.14 -0.47 -10.63
N ALA A 211 -0.97 -1.69 -10.11
CA ALA A 211 -0.24 -1.94 -8.87
C ALA A 211 1.22 -1.47 -8.97
N ALA A 212 1.91 -1.78 -10.07
CA ALA A 212 3.27 -1.32 -10.35
C ALA A 212 3.35 0.22 -10.37
N THR A 213 2.40 0.86 -11.06
CA THR A 213 2.36 2.31 -11.21
C THR A 213 2.12 3.00 -9.87
N VAL A 214 1.11 2.59 -9.10
CA VAL A 214 0.81 3.24 -7.81
C VAL A 214 1.91 2.95 -6.78
N MET A 215 2.58 1.79 -6.85
CA MET A 215 3.74 1.52 -6.00
C MET A 215 4.94 2.42 -6.37
N ALA A 216 5.16 2.68 -7.66
CA ALA A 216 6.16 3.65 -8.11
C ALA A 216 5.81 5.08 -7.66
N LEU A 217 4.52 5.48 -7.73
CA LEU A 217 4.05 6.76 -7.21
C LEU A 217 4.26 6.87 -5.70
N ALA A 218 4.07 5.79 -4.94
CA ALA A 218 4.39 5.75 -3.52
C ALA A 218 5.88 6.03 -3.28
N ALA A 219 6.77 5.41 -4.06
CA ALA A 219 8.21 5.66 -3.98
C ALA A 219 8.55 7.13 -4.30
N LEU A 220 7.96 7.70 -5.35
CA LEU A 220 8.16 9.11 -5.71
C LEU A 220 7.60 10.06 -4.63
N ALA A 221 6.50 9.72 -3.99
CA ALA A 221 5.94 10.50 -2.89
C ALA A 221 6.93 10.61 -1.71
N MET A 222 7.80 9.62 -1.52
CA MET A 222 8.83 9.65 -0.48
C MET A 222 9.90 10.74 -0.70
N LEU A 223 10.08 11.25 -1.92
CA LEU A 223 10.98 12.38 -2.19
C LEU A 223 10.58 13.67 -1.44
N ARG A 224 9.31 13.78 -1.06
CA ARG A 224 8.77 14.91 -0.31
C ARG A 224 8.92 14.76 1.21
N VAL A 225 9.26 13.58 1.68
CA VAL A 225 9.44 13.26 3.11
C VAL A 225 10.87 13.60 3.50
N LYS A 226 11.04 14.42 4.54
CA LYS A 226 12.34 14.74 5.12
C LYS A 226 12.42 14.10 6.50
N GLU A 227 13.52 13.41 6.78
CA GLU A 227 13.82 12.94 8.13
C GLU A 227 14.04 14.15 9.05
N ALA A 228 13.56 14.07 10.28
CA ALA A 228 14.00 14.99 11.32
C ALA A 228 15.47 14.68 11.65
N ASN A 229 16.32 15.70 11.55
CA ASN A 229 17.74 15.61 11.94
C ASN A 229 17.86 15.47 13.45
#